data_9afe37ff7a5821f34c4d6dfc811fbd52
#
_entry.id   9afe37ff7a5821f34c4d6dfc811fbd52
#
_cell.length_a   1.000
_cell.length_b   1.000
_cell.length_c   1.000
_cell.angle_alpha   90.00
_cell.angle_beta   90.00
_cell.angle_gamma   90.00
#
_symmetry.space_group_name_H-M   'P 1'
#
loop_
_entity.id
_entity.type
_entity.pdbx_description
1 polymer ?
#
loop_
_entity_poly.entity_id
_entity_poly.type
_entity_poly.pdbx_seq_one_letter_code
_entity_poly.pdbx_strand_id
1 'polypeptide(L)'
;MSASTSSEKMSPTELRATAGLAGVYGLRMFGLFIILPVFAFYAEDLPGGNNYTLVGIALGAYGLTQAILQIPFGWLSDRIGRKPVIYLGLILFAVGSFIAAIAVDIYWVIFGRIIQGAGAISAAIMALAADLTREEHRTKAMATIGMTIGTVFALSLIVAPALNQLIGVPGIFAMTGVLAILAMLVVKKVIPDPQISRFHSDTEASPASFGSVLRNTQLLRLNYGIFALHATLMALWLVVPLTLRQAGIVADNHWQIYLPVLVLSMLLIIPAIIYAEKKAKLKPVFISAVALLLIGQASLAMTSDSIWGTAAALLIFFTAFNLLEASLPSLISKIAPVGAKGTAIGVYSSTQFLGAFIGAAIGGYLFQYYGAYALYAFCGLLLVVWLILAMTMQAPAAVRSKMYQVQEMDTEESKMLSRELAALTGVHEALVLANERVAYLKVDMNGFDEEGVVKLLGGET
;
A
#
# COMPACT_ATOMS: atom_id res chain seq x y z
N MET A 1 -1.44 42.44 -12.57
CA MET A 1 -2.29 41.29 -12.92
C MET A 1 -2.57 40.54 -11.62
N SER A 2 -3.82 40.41 -11.24
CA SER A 2 -4.29 39.93 -9.96
C SER A 2 -3.72 38.52 -9.66
N ALA A 3 -3.06 38.38 -8.51
CA ALA A 3 -2.78 37.09 -7.91
C ALA A 3 -4.12 36.34 -7.78
N SER A 4 -4.31 35.30 -8.59
CA SER A 4 -5.43 34.41 -8.42
C SER A 4 -5.22 33.71 -7.08
N THR A 5 -6.00 34.09 -6.08
CA THR A 5 -6.16 33.34 -4.84
C THR A 5 -6.44 31.90 -5.24
N SER A 6 -5.42 31.03 -5.13
CA SER A 6 -5.57 29.59 -5.35
C SER A 6 -6.71 29.13 -4.47
N SER A 7 -7.77 28.61 -5.07
CA SER A 7 -8.92 28.12 -4.32
C SER A 7 -8.44 27.04 -3.35
N GLU A 8 -8.56 27.25 -2.04
CA GLU A 8 -8.20 26.27 -0.97
C GLU A 8 -8.87 24.91 -1.15
N LYS A 9 -9.85 24.82 -2.02
CA LYS A 9 -10.65 23.61 -2.27
C LYS A 9 -10.33 23.00 -3.63
N MET A 10 -10.35 21.67 -3.67
CA MET A 10 -10.30 20.92 -4.93
C MET A 10 -11.46 21.33 -5.84
N SER A 11 -11.18 21.49 -7.13
CA SER A 11 -12.20 21.72 -8.13
C SER A 11 -13.15 20.51 -8.26
N PRO A 12 -14.38 20.68 -8.78
CA PRO A 12 -15.28 19.55 -9.01
C PRO A 12 -14.68 18.46 -9.91
N THR A 13 -13.84 18.82 -10.86
CA THR A 13 -13.14 17.90 -11.75
C THR A 13 -12.08 17.10 -11.01
N GLU A 14 -11.27 17.74 -10.17
CA GLU A 14 -10.27 17.07 -9.33
C GLU A 14 -10.93 16.12 -8.32
N LEU A 15 -12.02 16.56 -7.71
CA LEU A 15 -12.77 15.73 -6.76
C LEU A 15 -13.36 14.50 -7.45
N ARG A 16 -13.97 14.67 -8.63
CA ARG A 16 -14.52 13.60 -9.45
C ARG A 16 -13.44 12.62 -9.90
N ALA A 17 -12.28 13.10 -10.33
CA ALA A 17 -11.14 12.29 -10.71
C ALA A 17 -10.62 11.49 -9.54
N THR A 18 -10.37 12.13 -8.40
CA THR A 18 -9.88 11.48 -7.18
C THR A 18 -10.84 10.41 -6.67
N ALA A 19 -12.13 10.73 -6.58
CA ALA A 19 -13.15 9.78 -6.13
C ALA A 19 -13.28 8.58 -7.10
N GLY A 20 -13.26 8.83 -8.42
CA GLY A 20 -13.30 7.78 -9.43
C GLY A 20 -12.09 6.86 -9.34
N LEU A 21 -10.88 7.41 -9.23
CA LEU A 21 -9.64 6.63 -9.10
C LEU A 21 -9.58 5.86 -7.77
N ALA A 22 -9.98 6.48 -6.67
CA ALA A 22 -10.10 5.81 -5.38
C ALA A 22 -11.09 4.64 -5.43
N GLY A 23 -12.23 4.82 -6.10
CA GLY A 23 -13.22 3.76 -6.33
C GLY A 23 -12.66 2.60 -7.15
N VAL A 24 -12.00 2.86 -8.28
CA VAL A 24 -11.38 1.82 -9.12
C VAL A 24 -10.30 1.07 -8.35
N TYR A 25 -9.45 1.80 -7.61
CA TYR A 25 -8.41 1.19 -6.79
C TYR A 25 -8.98 0.37 -5.63
N GLY A 26 -10.00 0.91 -4.97
CA GLY A 26 -10.71 0.24 -3.88
C GLY A 26 -11.38 -1.06 -4.33
N LEU A 27 -12.10 -1.06 -5.46
CA LEU A 27 -12.73 -2.26 -6.02
C LEU A 27 -11.70 -3.38 -6.30
N ARG A 28 -10.53 -2.99 -6.79
CA ARG A 28 -9.45 -3.93 -7.03
C ARG A 28 -8.86 -4.50 -5.72
N MET A 29 -8.63 -3.65 -4.72
CA MET A 29 -8.14 -4.09 -3.40
C MET A 29 -9.19 -4.93 -2.67
N PHE A 30 -10.47 -4.63 -2.85
CA PHE A 30 -11.55 -5.47 -2.35
C PHE A 30 -11.44 -6.91 -2.84
N GLY A 31 -11.21 -7.11 -4.15
CA GLY A 31 -11.00 -8.44 -4.72
C GLY A 31 -9.76 -9.18 -4.21
N LEU A 32 -8.73 -8.45 -3.72
CA LEU A 32 -7.59 -9.07 -3.06
C LEU A 32 -7.94 -9.55 -1.65
N PHE A 33 -8.60 -8.70 -0.87
CA PHE A 33 -8.77 -8.91 0.57
C PHE A 33 -9.96 -9.79 0.92
N ILE A 34 -11.03 -9.77 0.10
CA ILE A 34 -12.30 -10.45 0.42
C ILE A 34 -12.18 -11.96 0.55
N ILE A 35 -11.21 -12.57 -0.12
CA ILE A 35 -11.01 -14.02 -0.05
C ILE A 35 -10.23 -14.47 1.19
N LEU A 36 -9.47 -13.56 1.84
CA LEU A 36 -8.53 -13.93 2.90
C LEU A 36 -9.17 -14.72 4.04
N PRO A 37 -10.30 -14.30 4.64
CA PRO A 37 -10.87 -15.00 5.78
C PRO A 37 -11.63 -16.29 5.42
N VAL A 38 -11.93 -16.54 4.15
CA VAL A 38 -12.78 -17.65 3.71
C VAL A 38 -12.05 -18.67 2.84
N PHE A 39 -10.88 -18.29 2.29
CA PHE A 39 -10.19 -19.10 1.30
C PHE A 39 -9.66 -20.43 1.85
N ALA A 40 -9.13 -20.44 3.07
CA ALA A 40 -8.59 -21.65 3.69
C ALA A 40 -9.64 -22.76 3.78
N PHE A 41 -10.89 -22.41 4.09
CA PHE A 41 -12.01 -23.39 4.16
C PHE A 41 -12.44 -23.85 2.77
N TYR A 42 -12.58 -22.92 1.83
CA TYR A 42 -12.94 -23.28 0.45
C TYR A 42 -11.90 -24.20 -0.18
N ALA A 43 -10.62 -23.99 0.12
CA ALA A 43 -9.56 -24.82 -0.43
C ALA A 43 -9.66 -26.29 0.04
N GLU A 44 -10.15 -26.56 1.27
CA GLU A 44 -10.33 -27.93 1.78
C GLU A 44 -11.24 -28.77 0.87
N ASP A 45 -12.20 -28.15 0.20
CA ASP A 45 -13.15 -28.81 -0.71
C ASP A 45 -12.61 -29.00 -2.14
N LEU A 46 -11.46 -28.39 -2.44
CA LEU A 46 -10.87 -28.48 -3.77
C LEU A 46 -9.84 -29.62 -3.89
N PRO A 47 -9.79 -30.36 -5.01
CA PRO A 47 -8.67 -31.25 -5.32
C PRO A 47 -7.33 -30.52 -5.20
N GLY A 48 -6.43 -31.06 -4.36
CA GLY A 48 -5.13 -30.47 -4.02
C GLY A 48 -5.16 -29.42 -2.92
N GLY A 49 -6.31 -29.00 -2.42
CA GLY A 49 -6.45 -27.99 -1.39
C GLY A 49 -6.16 -28.45 0.04
N ASN A 50 -6.02 -29.78 0.25
CA ASN A 50 -5.49 -30.34 1.52
C ASN A 50 -3.98 -30.08 1.69
N ASN A 51 -3.30 -29.58 0.66
CA ASN A 51 -1.91 -29.18 0.73
C ASN A 51 -1.83 -27.68 1.05
N TYR A 52 -1.57 -27.34 2.30
CA TYR A 52 -1.47 -25.94 2.75
C TYR A 52 -0.34 -25.15 2.05
N THR A 53 0.69 -25.82 1.48
CA THR A 53 1.66 -25.14 0.62
C THR A 53 1.00 -24.59 -0.63
N LEU A 54 0.14 -25.37 -1.28
CA LEU A 54 -0.60 -24.92 -2.47
C LEU A 54 -1.64 -23.85 -2.10
N VAL A 55 -2.29 -23.97 -0.95
CA VAL A 55 -3.21 -22.94 -0.42
C VAL A 55 -2.46 -21.62 -0.20
N GLY A 56 -1.27 -21.65 0.41
CA GLY A 56 -0.43 -20.49 0.60
C GLY A 56 0.01 -19.88 -0.73
N ILE A 57 0.42 -20.70 -1.70
CA ILE A 57 0.76 -20.25 -3.05
C ILE A 57 -0.45 -19.59 -3.71
N ALA A 58 -1.65 -20.17 -3.62
CA ALA A 58 -2.87 -19.61 -4.19
C ALA A 58 -3.22 -18.24 -3.60
N LEU A 59 -3.08 -18.08 -2.27
CA LEU A 59 -3.26 -16.78 -1.61
C LEU A 59 -2.21 -15.75 -2.05
N GLY A 60 -0.95 -16.18 -2.13
CA GLY A 60 0.17 -15.30 -2.42
C GLY A 60 0.42 -15.00 -3.91
N ALA A 61 -0.02 -15.87 -4.83
CA ALA A 61 0.29 -15.78 -6.26
C ALA A 61 -0.07 -14.43 -6.90
N TYR A 62 -1.19 -13.84 -6.48
CA TYR A 62 -1.55 -12.48 -6.85
C TYR A 62 -0.45 -11.48 -6.47
N GLY A 63 0.10 -11.59 -5.24
CA GLY A 63 1.16 -10.71 -4.76
C GLY A 63 2.45 -10.86 -5.57
N LEU A 64 2.82 -12.07 -5.96
CA LEU A 64 4.03 -12.31 -6.76
C LEU A 64 4.00 -11.57 -8.10
N THR A 65 2.93 -11.73 -8.86
CA THR A 65 2.80 -11.08 -10.16
C THR A 65 2.65 -9.57 -10.04
N GLN A 66 1.96 -9.11 -8.99
CA GLN A 66 1.87 -7.70 -8.65
C GLN A 66 3.25 -7.10 -8.33
N ALA A 67 4.07 -7.78 -7.51
CA ALA A 67 5.42 -7.33 -7.16
C ALA A 67 6.31 -7.16 -8.38
N ILE A 68 6.24 -8.11 -9.33
CA ILE A 68 7.06 -8.12 -10.55
C ILE A 68 6.57 -7.07 -11.56
N LEU A 69 5.27 -6.95 -11.76
CA LEU A 69 4.70 -6.20 -12.87
C LEU A 69 4.33 -4.75 -12.53
N GLN A 70 4.32 -4.35 -11.27
CA GLN A 70 3.93 -3.01 -10.87
C GLN A 70 4.80 -1.91 -11.50
N ILE A 71 6.11 -2.07 -11.49
CA ILE A 71 7.05 -1.10 -12.09
C ILE A 71 6.98 -1.14 -13.61
N PRO A 72 7.03 -2.31 -14.29
CA PRO A 72 6.80 -2.40 -15.73
C PRO A 72 5.48 -1.78 -16.21
N PHE A 73 4.38 -1.97 -15.48
CA PHE A 73 3.11 -1.33 -15.81
C PHE A 73 3.14 0.19 -15.64
N GLY A 74 3.88 0.70 -14.65
CA GLY A 74 4.15 2.11 -14.51
C GLY A 74 4.81 2.67 -15.77
N TRP A 75 5.94 2.09 -16.19
CA TRP A 75 6.66 2.51 -17.40
C TRP A 75 5.82 2.34 -18.68
N LEU A 76 5.03 1.28 -18.77
CA LEU A 76 4.12 1.10 -19.89
C LEU A 76 3.10 2.24 -19.95
N SER A 77 2.58 2.67 -18.80
CA SER A 77 1.61 3.76 -18.71
C SER A 77 2.18 5.13 -19.14
N ASP A 78 3.50 5.31 -19.00
CA ASP A 78 4.18 6.51 -19.49
C ASP A 78 4.28 6.54 -21.02
N ARG A 79 4.32 5.35 -21.67
CA ARG A 79 4.52 5.22 -23.12
C ARG A 79 3.22 5.17 -23.91
N ILE A 80 2.24 4.39 -23.46
CA ILE A 80 0.98 4.18 -24.20
C ILE A 80 -0.22 4.92 -23.57
N GLY A 81 0.05 5.66 -22.50
CA GLY A 81 -0.96 6.44 -21.77
C GLY A 81 -1.53 5.72 -20.54
N ARG A 82 -2.03 6.51 -19.58
CA ARG A 82 -2.50 6.04 -18.28
C ARG A 82 -3.72 5.13 -18.39
N LYS A 83 -4.77 5.63 -19.06
CA LYS A 83 -6.05 4.89 -19.18
C LYS A 83 -5.92 3.56 -19.94
N PRO A 84 -5.22 3.46 -21.09
CA PRO A 84 -5.02 2.19 -21.77
C PRO A 84 -4.42 1.10 -20.86
N VAL A 85 -3.42 1.46 -20.04
CA VAL A 85 -2.79 0.51 -19.10
C VAL A 85 -3.73 0.14 -17.97
N ILE A 86 -4.54 1.09 -17.47
CA ILE A 86 -5.58 0.79 -16.47
C ILE A 86 -6.61 -0.19 -17.05
N TYR A 87 -7.06 -0.01 -18.30
CA TYR A 87 -7.95 -0.96 -18.95
C TYR A 87 -7.32 -2.34 -19.11
N LEU A 88 -6.07 -2.41 -19.59
CA LEU A 88 -5.34 -3.67 -19.73
C LEU A 88 -5.28 -4.41 -18.37
N GLY A 89 -4.93 -3.71 -17.31
CA GLY A 89 -4.84 -4.29 -15.99
C GLY A 89 -6.20 -4.75 -15.43
N LEU A 90 -7.28 -3.98 -15.66
CA LEU A 90 -8.62 -4.37 -15.26
C LEU A 90 -9.15 -5.57 -16.06
N ILE A 91 -8.79 -5.68 -17.34
CA ILE A 91 -9.10 -6.87 -18.18
C ILE A 91 -8.39 -8.10 -17.62
N LEU A 92 -7.09 -8.01 -17.36
CA LEU A 92 -6.33 -9.12 -16.76
C LEU A 92 -6.90 -9.52 -15.40
N PHE A 93 -7.26 -8.53 -14.57
CA PHE A 93 -7.89 -8.79 -13.29
C PHE A 93 -9.23 -9.51 -13.44
N ALA A 94 -10.10 -9.06 -14.37
CA ALA A 94 -11.39 -9.69 -14.63
C ALA A 94 -11.24 -11.13 -15.16
N VAL A 95 -10.35 -11.34 -16.15
CA VAL A 95 -10.06 -12.67 -16.72
C VAL A 95 -9.56 -13.61 -15.63
N GLY A 96 -8.57 -13.19 -14.83
CA GLY A 96 -8.05 -14.00 -13.72
C GLY A 96 -9.12 -14.32 -12.67
N SER A 97 -10.03 -13.36 -12.40
CA SER A 97 -11.16 -13.56 -11.48
C SER A 97 -12.14 -14.61 -12.01
N PHE A 98 -12.51 -14.56 -13.29
CA PHE A 98 -13.40 -15.58 -13.89
C PHE A 98 -12.73 -16.95 -13.98
N ILE A 99 -11.42 -17.03 -14.28
CA ILE A 99 -10.68 -18.31 -14.25
C ILE A 99 -10.74 -18.90 -12.84
N ALA A 100 -10.50 -18.10 -11.79
CA ALA A 100 -10.58 -18.56 -10.41
C ALA A 100 -12.01 -18.95 -9.99
N ALA A 101 -13.04 -18.28 -10.55
CA ALA A 101 -14.44 -18.57 -10.27
C ALA A 101 -14.91 -19.93 -10.80
N ILE A 102 -14.35 -20.39 -11.92
CA ILE A 102 -14.68 -21.68 -12.55
C ILE A 102 -13.63 -22.77 -12.25
N ALA A 103 -12.73 -22.51 -11.31
CA ALA A 103 -11.65 -23.41 -10.95
C ALA A 103 -12.21 -24.75 -10.40
N VAL A 104 -11.70 -25.86 -10.92
CA VAL A 104 -12.08 -27.21 -10.50
C VAL A 104 -11.07 -27.84 -9.55
N ASP A 105 -9.90 -27.23 -9.40
CA ASP A 105 -8.82 -27.61 -8.48
C ASP A 105 -8.00 -26.39 -8.05
N ILE A 106 -7.09 -26.61 -7.11
CA ILE A 106 -6.25 -25.55 -6.55
C ILE A 106 -5.28 -24.94 -7.58
N TYR A 107 -4.85 -25.69 -8.59
CA TYR A 107 -3.92 -25.20 -9.62
C TYR A 107 -4.60 -24.18 -10.54
N TRP A 108 -5.87 -24.39 -10.88
CA TRP A 108 -6.67 -23.42 -11.62
C TRP A 108 -6.90 -22.13 -10.82
N VAL A 109 -7.10 -22.25 -9.50
CA VAL A 109 -7.16 -21.06 -8.63
C VAL A 109 -5.83 -20.32 -8.67
N ILE A 110 -4.68 -21.01 -8.51
CA ILE A 110 -3.35 -20.41 -8.58
C ILE A 110 -3.16 -19.69 -9.91
N PHE A 111 -3.51 -20.34 -11.03
CA PHE A 111 -3.40 -19.73 -12.35
C PHE A 111 -4.26 -18.48 -12.50
N GLY A 112 -5.52 -18.53 -12.06
CA GLY A 112 -6.41 -17.37 -12.03
C GLY A 112 -5.83 -16.22 -11.19
N ARG A 113 -5.24 -16.53 -10.04
CA ARG A 113 -4.60 -15.56 -9.14
C ARG A 113 -3.34 -14.93 -9.75
N ILE A 114 -2.55 -15.69 -10.49
CA ILE A 114 -1.40 -15.18 -11.26
C ILE A 114 -1.86 -14.15 -12.30
N ILE A 115 -2.88 -14.49 -13.09
CA ILE A 115 -3.42 -13.58 -14.11
C ILE A 115 -4.09 -12.36 -13.46
N GLN A 116 -4.83 -12.54 -12.37
CA GLN A 116 -5.49 -11.47 -11.62
C GLN A 116 -4.45 -10.46 -11.08
N GLY A 117 -3.35 -10.95 -10.51
CA GLY A 117 -2.26 -10.11 -9.99
C GLY A 117 -1.45 -9.41 -11.09
N ALA A 118 -1.40 -9.97 -12.30
CA ALA A 118 -0.74 -9.35 -13.44
C ALA A 118 -1.39 -8.00 -13.84
N GLY A 119 -2.63 -7.75 -13.43
CA GLY A 119 -3.27 -6.46 -13.60
C GLY A 119 -2.71 -5.35 -12.67
N ALA A 120 -1.44 -5.05 -12.72
CA ALA A 120 -0.70 -4.19 -11.79
C ALA A 120 -0.89 -2.67 -12.05
N ILE A 121 -2.10 -2.14 -11.86
CA ILE A 121 -2.48 -0.76 -12.24
C ILE A 121 -2.17 0.32 -11.21
N SER A 122 -1.63 -0.02 -10.03
CA SER A 122 -1.45 0.93 -8.93
C SER A 122 -0.62 2.15 -9.33
N ALA A 123 0.52 1.94 -10.02
CA ALA A 123 1.38 3.02 -10.50
C ALA A 123 0.65 3.91 -11.52
N ALA A 124 -0.06 3.31 -12.49
CA ALA A 124 -0.82 4.07 -13.49
C ALA A 124 -1.96 4.89 -12.88
N ILE A 125 -2.64 4.38 -11.83
CA ILE A 125 -3.68 5.11 -11.09
C ILE A 125 -3.07 6.31 -10.37
N MET A 126 -1.94 6.14 -9.69
CA MET A 126 -1.27 7.24 -8.98
C MET A 126 -0.77 8.31 -9.94
N ALA A 127 -0.18 7.91 -11.07
CA ALA A 127 0.24 8.83 -12.11
C ALA A 127 -0.95 9.59 -12.72
N LEU A 128 -2.05 8.90 -13.02
CA LEU A 128 -3.27 9.57 -13.53
C LEU A 128 -3.88 10.51 -12.50
N ALA A 129 -3.82 10.18 -11.21
CA ALA A 129 -4.24 11.08 -10.16
C ALA A 129 -3.38 12.36 -10.13
N ALA A 130 -2.06 12.23 -10.31
CA ALA A 130 -1.15 13.37 -10.40
C ALA A 130 -1.43 14.25 -11.64
N ASP A 131 -1.70 13.63 -12.81
CA ASP A 131 -2.04 14.34 -14.05
C ASP A 131 -3.37 15.13 -13.96
N LEU A 132 -4.32 14.66 -13.13
CA LEU A 132 -5.67 15.21 -13.00
C LEU A 132 -5.85 16.13 -11.78
N THR A 133 -4.82 16.33 -10.97
CA THR A 133 -4.88 17.19 -9.78
C THR A 133 -3.77 18.22 -9.80
N ARG A 134 -4.12 19.46 -9.38
CA ARG A 134 -3.11 20.51 -9.19
C ARG A 134 -2.11 20.09 -8.10
N GLU A 135 -0.90 20.59 -8.17
CA GLU A 135 0.19 20.24 -7.25
C GLU A 135 -0.18 20.43 -5.78
N GLU A 136 -0.89 21.50 -5.45
CA GLU A 136 -1.37 21.82 -4.11
C GLU A 136 -2.31 20.75 -3.54
N HIS A 137 -3.06 20.06 -4.41
CA HIS A 137 -4.06 19.04 -4.04
C HIS A 137 -3.61 17.60 -4.25
N ARG A 138 -2.45 17.38 -4.91
CA ARG A 138 -1.92 16.06 -5.24
C ARG A 138 -1.75 15.17 -4.01
N THR A 139 -1.14 15.71 -2.95
CA THR A 139 -0.97 14.98 -1.69
C THR A 139 -2.32 14.54 -1.10
N LYS A 140 -3.34 15.41 -1.18
CA LYS A 140 -4.69 15.10 -0.68
C LYS A 140 -5.36 14.01 -1.53
N ALA A 141 -5.22 14.06 -2.85
CA ALA A 141 -5.73 13.03 -3.75
C ALA A 141 -5.08 11.67 -3.49
N MET A 142 -3.75 11.63 -3.37
CA MET A 142 -2.99 10.41 -3.05
C MET A 142 -3.38 9.83 -1.69
N ALA A 143 -3.54 10.68 -0.67
CA ALA A 143 -3.98 10.26 0.65
C ALA A 143 -5.41 9.67 0.62
N THR A 144 -6.32 10.24 -0.17
CA THR A 144 -7.68 9.72 -0.35
C THR A 144 -7.67 8.32 -0.97
N ILE A 145 -6.86 8.12 -2.03
CA ILE A 145 -6.70 6.80 -2.65
C ILE A 145 -6.09 5.81 -1.66
N GLY A 146 -5.06 6.23 -0.90
CA GLY A 146 -4.42 5.40 0.12
C GLY A 146 -5.36 4.99 1.25
N MET A 147 -6.18 5.90 1.78
CA MET A 147 -7.17 5.61 2.82
C MET A 147 -8.23 4.60 2.38
N THR A 148 -8.54 4.56 1.09
CA THR A 148 -9.48 3.57 0.53
C THR A 148 -8.99 2.15 0.74
N ILE A 149 -7.67 1.89 0.74
CA ILE A 149 -7.11 0.54 0.95
C ILE A 149 -7.50 0.02 2.35
N GLY A 150 -7.24 0.81 3.40
CA GLY A 150 -7.55 0.42 4.78
C GLY A 150 -9.06 0.22 5.01
N THR A 151 -9.89 1.12 4.45
CA THR A 151 -11.35 1.01 4.54
C THR A 151 -11.85 -0.27 3.85
N VAL A 152 -11.35 -0.55 2.66
CA VAL A 152 -11.72 -1.73 1.87
C VAL A 152 -11.20 -3.01 2.51
N PHE A 153 -10.02 -3.00 3.11
CA PHE A 153 -9.50 -4.12 3.88
C PHE A 153 -10.45 -4.48 5.04
N ALA A 154 -10.80 -3.51 5.88
CA ALA A 154 -11.71 -3.74 6.99
C ALA A 154 -13.09 -4.22 6.51
N LEU A 155 -13.66 -3.58 5.48
CA LEU A 155 -14.94 -3.97 4.88
C LEU A 155 -14.90 -5.40 4.34
N SER A 156 -13.82 -5.78 3.67
CA SER A 156 -13.64 -7.12 3.10
C SER A 156 -13.73 -8.21 4.17
N LEU A 157 -13.05 -8.03 5.30
CA LEU A 157 -13.03 -9.02 6.37
C LEU A 157 -14.38 -9.20 7.06
N ILE A 158 -15.19 -8.13 7.10
CA ILE A 158 -16.52 -8.15 7.70
C ILE A 158 -17.54 -8.79 6.74
N VAL A 159 -17.47 -8.44 5.46
CA VAL A 159 -18.47 -8.84 4.46
C VAL A 159 -18.19 -10.23 3.87
N ALA A 160 -16.94 -10.69 3.87
CA ALA A 160 -16.54 -11.96 3.27
C ALA A 160 -17.32 -13.19 3.79
N PRO A 161 -17.51 -13.40 5.10
CA PRO A 161 -18.28 -14.54 5.58
C PRO A 161 -19.74 -14.53 5.07
N ALA A 162 -20.39 -13.36 5.09
CA ALA A 162 -21.77 -13.24 4.60
C ALA A 162 -21.87 -13.48 3.09
N LEU A 163 -20.94 -12.95 2.31
CA LEU A 163 -20.90 -13.21 0.86
C LEU A 163 -20.59 -14.68 0.57
N ASN A 164 -19.72 -15.30 1.36
CA ASN A 164 -19.41 -16.71 1.21
C ASN A 164 -20.65 -17.59 1.41
N GLN A 165 -21.52 -17.27 2.39
CA GLN A 165 -22.80 -17.97 2.58
C GLN A 165 -23.75 -17.80 1.40
N LEU A 166 -23.80 -16.63 0.77
CA LEU A 166 -24.75 -16.30 -0.29
C LEU A 166 -24.31 -16.85 -1.65
N ILE A 167 -23.06 -16.71 -2.01
CA ILE A 167 -22.55 -16.99 -3.37
C ILE A 167 -21.32 -17.91 -3.41
N GLY A 168 -20.79 -18.30 -2.25
CA GLY A 168 -19.55 -19.07 -2.16
C GLY A 168 -18.30 -18.32 -2.62
N VAL A 169 -17.13 -18.90 -2.43
CA VAL A 169 -15.85 -18.31 -2.93
C VAL A 169 -15.82 -18.23 -4.46
N PRO A 170 -16.31 -19.22 -5.24
CA PRO A 170 -16.44 -19.08 -6.69
C PRO A 170 -17.27 -17.86 -7.08
N GLY A 171 -18.41 -17.63 -6.43
CA GLY A 171 -19.26 -16.46 -6.64
C GLY A 171 -18.55 -15.15 -6.25
N ILE A 172 -17.74 -15.14 -5.19
CA ILE A 172 -16.92 -13.99 -4.82
C ILE A 172 -15.91 -13.67 -5.92
N PHE A 173 -15.22 -14.66 -6.47
CA PHE A 173 -14.33 -14.45 -7.61
C PHE A 173 -15.07 -13.91 -8.83
N ALA A 174 -16.22 -14.50 -9.19
CA ALA A 174 -17.05 -13.99 -10.29
C ALA A 174 -17.49 -12.54 -10.06
N MET A 175 -17.95 -12.22 -8.85
CA MET A 175 -18.34 -10.86 -8.45
C MET A 175 -17.16 -9.87 -8.63
N THR A 176 -15.95 -10.24 -8.21
CA THR A 176 -14.77 -9.36 -8.37
C THR A 176 -14.43 -9.14 -9.84
N GLY A 177 -14.64 -10.14 -10.71
CA GLY A 177 -14.53 -10.00 -12.16
C GLY A 177 -15.55 -8.99 -12.73
N VAL A 178 -16.81 -9.10 -12.31
CA VAL A 178 -17.86 -8.14 -12.69
C VAL A 178 -17.54 -6.72 -12.18
N LEU A 179 -17.08 -6.58 -10.95
CA LEU A 179 -16.67 -5.30 -10.39
C LEU A 179 -15.51 -4.67 -11.19
N ALA A 180 -14.58 -5.47 -11.71
CA ALA A 180 -13.53 -4.96 -12.59
C ALA A 180 -14.07 -4.44 -13.92
N ILE A 181 -15.09 -5.09 -14.50
CA ILE A 181 -15.78 -4.61 -15.70
C ILE A 181 -16.51 -3.29 -15.39
N LEU A 182 -17.19 -3.18 -14.25
CA LEU A 182 -17.82 -1.93 -13.82
C LEU A 182 -16.77 -0.83 -13.57
N ALA A 183 -15.61 -1.17 -13.02
CA ALA A 183 -14.49 -0.23 -12.86
C ALA A 183 -14.02 0.34 -14.21
N MET A 184 -13.99 -0.47 -15.29
CA MET A 184 -13.70 0.03 -16.65
C MET A 184 -14.75 1.07 -17.12
N LEU A 185 -16.01 0.90 -16.78
CA LEU A 185 -17.05 1.90 -17.08
C LEU A 185 -16.85 3.19 -16.28
N VAL A 186 -16.41 3.09 -15.03
CA VAL A 186 -16.03 4.26 -14.21
C VAL A 186 -14.85 5.00 -14.85
N VAL A 187 -13.79 4.28 -15.28
CA VAL A 187 -12.64 4.87 -15.98
C VAL A 187 -13.10 5.61 -17.24
N LYS A 188 -14.04 5.05 -18.00
CA LYS A 188 -14.54 5.64 -19.25
C LYS A 188 -15.43 6.87 -19.04
N LYS A 189 -16.36 6.80 -18.06
CA LYS A 189 -17.45 7.78 -17.94
C LYS A 189 -17.24 8.80 -16.82
N VAL A 190 -16.48 8.45 -15.78
CA VAL A 190 -16.32 9.28 -14.58
C VAL A 190 -14.99 9.99 -14.57
N ILE A 191 -13.91 9.29 -14.93
CA ILE A 191 -12.55 9.83 -14.84
C ILE A 191 -12.26 10.67 -16.11
N PRO A 192 -11.93 11.96 -15.99
CA PRO A 192 -11.59 12.80 -17.12
C PRO A 192 -10.36 12.29 -17.88
N ASP A 193 -10.19 12.70 -19.13
CA ASP A 193 -8.93 12.48 -19.84
C ASP A 193 -7.94 13.58 -19.47
N PRO A 194 -6.68 13.24 -19.16
CA PRO A 194 -5.67 14.24 -18.89
C PRO A 194 -5.38 15.01 -20.18
N GLN A 195 -5.39 16.33 -20.10
CA GLN A 195 -5.06 17.19 -21.26
C GLN A 195 -3.58 17.07 -21.64
N ILE A 196 -2.73 16.90 -20.63
CA ILE A 196 -1.27 16.70 -20.77
C ILE A 196 -0.89 15.62 -19.78
N SER A 197 -0.27 14.54 -20.25
CA SER A 197 0.37 13.54 -19.40
C SER A 197 1.86 13.89 -19.32
N ARG A 198 2.34 14.16 -18.10
CA ARG A 198 3.75 14.48 -17.83
C ARG A 198 4.33 13.46 -16.89
N PHE A 199 5.63 13.27 -16.96
CA PHE A 199 6.35 12.52 -15.95
C PHE A 199 6.35 13.31 -14.62
N HIS A 200 6.03 12.64 -13.53
CA HIS A 200 6.03 13.22 -12.19
C HIS A 200 6.98 12.42 -11.28
N SER A 201 8.14 12.97 -10.99
CA SER A 201 9.18 12.29 -10.19
C SER A 201 8.75 11.97 -8.76
N ASP A 202 7.72 12.64 -8.25
CA ASP A 202 7.12 12.38 -6.93
C ASP A 202 6.18 11.17 -6.90
N THR A 203 5.69 10.70 -8.06
CA THR A 203 4.71 9.61 -8.16
C THR A 203 5.15 8.46 -9.08
N GLU A 204 6.10 8.70 -9.98
CA GLU A 204 6.50 7.76 -11.00
C GLU A 204 7.92 7.23 -10.79
N ALA A 205 8.16 5.96 -11.13
CA ALA A 205 9.46 5.34 -10.99
C ALA A 205 10.38 5.69 -12.18
N SER A 206 11.56 6.25 -11.89
CA SER A 206 12.60 6.53 -12.88
C SER A 206 13.71 5.50 -12.87
N PRO A 207 14.10 4.91 -14.01
CA PRO A 207 15.25 4.01 -14.09
C PRO A 207 16.54 4.58 -13.51
N ALA A 208 16.78 5.87 -13.71
CA ALA A 208 17.97 6.57 -13.20
C ALA A 208 18.05 6.60 -11.67
N SER A 209 16.90 6.58 -10.99
CA SER A 209 16.81 6.69 -9.54
C SER A 209 16.87 5.35 -8.79
N PHE A 210 16.80 4.20 -9.49
CA PHE A 210 16.82 2.88 -8.83
C PHE A 210 18.12 2.65 -8.04
N GLY A 211 19.27 3.01 -8.61
CA GLY A 211 20.56 2.84 -7.94
C GLY A 211 20.67 3.60 -6.61
N SER A 212 20.14 4.82 -6.56
CA SER A 212 20.12 5.64 -5.34
C SER A 212 19.18 5.09 -4.29
N VAL A 213 17.99 4.63 -4.69
CA VAL A 213 16.97 4.04 -3.81
C VAL A 213 17.46 2.72 -3.22
N LEU A 214 17.99 1.81 -4.04
CA LEU A 214 18.44 0.49 -3.60
C LEU A 214 19.74 0.51 -2.79
N ARG A 215 20.53 1.60 -2.84
CA ARG A 215 21.70 1.79 -1.99
C ARG A 215 21.42 2.56 -0.70
N ASN A 216 20.25 3.16 -0.57
CA ASN A 216 19.87 3.89 0.63
C ASN A 216 19.48 2.92 1.75
N THR A 217 20.33 2.77 2.74
CA THR A 217 20.14 1.82 3.85
C THR A 217 18.90 2.14 4.69
N GLN A 218 18.46 3.40 4.80
CA GLN A 218 17.25 3.76 5.53
C GLN A 218 15.99 3.31 4.76
N LEU A 219 15.97 3.46 3.43
CA LEU A 219 14.89 2.96 2.58
C LEU A 219 14.85 1.42 2.59
N LEU A 220 16.00 0.75 2.56
CA LEU A 220 16.05 -0.72 2.65
C LEU A 220 15.48 -1.25 3.97
N ARG A 221 15.70 -0.55 5.10
CA ARG A 221 15.10 -0.91 6.39
C ARG A 221 13.58 -0.80 6.38
N LEU A 222 13.04 0.24 5.74
CA LEU A 222 11.59 0.42 5.59
C LEU A 222 10.99 -0.60 4.60
N ASN A 223 11.71 -0.91 3.53
CA ASN A 223 11.32 -1.96 2.58
C ASN A 223 11.29 -3.34 3.26
N TYR A 224 12.29 -3.66 4.09
CA TYR A 224 12.22 -4.87 4.90
C TYR A 224 11.02 -4.85 5.86
N GLY A 225 10.73 -3.70 6.45
CA GLY A 225 9.59 -3.53 7.35
C GLY A 225 8.25 -3.85 6.69
N ILE A 226 7.98 -3.29 5.51
CA ILE A 226 6.72 -3.58 4.79
C ILE A 226 6.67 -5.02 4.29
N PHE A 227 7.82 -5.60 3.89
CA PHE A 227 7.94 -7.01 3.57
C PHE A 227 7.52 -7.88 4.76
N ALA A 228 8.12 -7.68 5.94
CA ALA A 228 7.85 -8.45 7.15
C ALA A 228 6.40 -8.28 7.62
N LEU A 229 5.86 -7.06 7.54
CA LEU A 229 4.47 -6.74 7.90
C LEU A 229 3.48 -7.55 7.07
N HIS A 230 3.65 -7.55 5.74
CA HIS A 230 2.72 -8.25 4.83
C HIS A 230 2.98 -9.76 4.78
N ALA A 231 4.23 -10.20 4.97
CA ALA A 231 4.52 -11.62 5.12
C ALA A 231 3.81 -12.21 6.34
N THR A 232 3.88 -11.50 7.47
CA THR A 232 3.21 -11.91 8.70
C THR A 232 1.68 -11.86 8.57
N LEU A 233 1.13 -10.83 7.93
CA LEU A 233 -0.31 -10.73 7.68
C LEU A 233 -0.82 -11.90 6.84
N MET A 234 -0.15 -12.23 5.75
CA MET A 234 -0.61 -13.30 4.85
C MET A 234 -0.44 -14.69 5.46
N ALA A 235 0.63 -14.90 6.22
CA ALA A 235 0.81 -16.12 6.99
C ALA A 235 -0.30 -16.30 8.05
N LEU A 236 -0.72 -15.21 8.70
CA LEU A 236 -1.80 -15.22 9.69
C LEU A 236 -3.12 -15.72 9.10
N TRP A 237 -3.47 -15.34 7.87
CA TRP A 237 -4.71 -15.76 7.22
C TRP A 237 -4.76 -17.25 6.85
N LEU A 238 -3.64 -17.95 6.88
CA LEU A 238 -3.61 -19.42 6.75
C LEU A 238 -4.02 -20.12 8.03
N VAL A 239 -3.75 -19.53 9.21
CA VAL A 239 -3.89 -20.22 10.49
C VAL A 239 -5.07 -19.70 11.31
N VAL A 240 -5.27 -18.39 11.38
CA VAL A 240 -6.30 -17.80 12.26
C VAL A 240 -7.71 -18.30 11.98
N PRO A 241 -8.18 -18.41 10.71
CA PRO A 241 -9.51 -18.97 10.46
C PRO A 241 -9.64 -20.40 11.00
N LEU A 242 -8.61 -21.23 10.85
CA LEU A 242 -8.59 -22.61 11.35
C LEU A 242 -8.56 -22.66 12.88
N THR A 243 -7.78 -21.79 13.51
CA THR A 243 -7.72 -21.64 14.98
C THR A 243 -9.08 -21.26 15.55
N LEU A 244 -9.78 -20.30 14.97
CA LEU A 244 -11.12 -19.90 15.41
C LEU A 244 -12.14 -21.04 15.25
N ARG A 245 -12.03 -21.82 14.17
CA ARG A 245 -12.87 -23.02 13.98
C ARG A 245 -12.58 -24.08 15.05
N GLN A 246 -11.31 -24.33 15.36
CA GLN A 246 -10.91 -25.26 16.41
C GLN A 246 -11.37 -24.82 17.81
N ALA A 247 -11.37 -23.51 18.06
CA ALA A 247 -11.91 -22.92 19.28
C ALA A 247 -13.45 -22.94 19.35
N GLY A 248 -14.15 -23.50 18.33
CA GLY A 248 -15.59 -23.72 18.34
C GLY A 248 -16.41 -22.62 17.64
N ILE A 249 -15.79 -21.64 16.95
CA ILE A 249 -16.52 -20.65 16.17
C ILE A 249 -16.66 -21.15 14.73
N VAL A 250 -17.89 -21.31 14.27
CA VAL A 250 -18.20 -21.66 12.88
C VAL A 250 -17.69 -20.54 11.96
N ALA A 251 -17.16 -20.90 10.79
CA ALA A 251 -16.55 -19.96 9.83
C ALA A 251 -17.46 -18.75 9.52
N ASP A 252 -18.74 -18.98 9.42
CA ASP A 252 -19.78 -17.97 9.15
C ASP A 252 -19.90 -16.91 10.25
N ASN A 253 -19.45 -17.22 11.47
CA ASN A 253 -19.51 -16.33 12.63
C ASN A 253 -18.17 -15.66 12.94
N HIS A 254 -17.13 -15.86 12.15
CA HIS A 254 -15.80 -15.26 12.39
C HIS A 254 -15.86 -13.72 12.35
N TRP A 255 -16.82 -13.13 11.62
CA TRP A 255 -17.02 -11.69 11.62
C TRP A 255 -17.30 -11.11 13.02
N GLN A 256 -17.89 -11.90 13.93
CA GLN A 256 -18.15 -11.49 15.32
C GLN A 256 -16.86 -11.23 16.12
N ILE A 257 -15.73 -11.83 15.69
CA ILE A 257 -14.41 -11.56 16.22
C ILE A 257 -13.71 -10.47 15.41
N TYR A 258 -13.73 -10.56 14.07
CA TYR A 258 -13.00 -9.63 13.23
C TYR A 258 -13.54 -8.18 13.32
N LEU A 259 -14.88 -8.00 13.35
CA LEU A 259 -15.49 -6.68 13.38
C LEU A 259 -15.09 -5.87 14.64
N PRO A 260 -15.33 -6.34 15.88
CA PRO A 260 -14.93 -5.58 17.05
C PRO A 260 -13.43 -5.39 17.16
N VAL A 261 -12.62 -6.40 16.79
CA VAL A 261 -11.16 -6.30 16.76
C VAL A 261 -10.69 -5.20 15.82
N LEU A 262 -11.19 -5.15 14.59
CA LEU A 262 -10.81 -4.14 13.61
C LEU A 262 -11.27 -2.74 14.02
N VAL A 263 -12.52 -2.59 14.46
CA VAL A 263 -13.04 -1.29 14.92
C VAL A 263 -12.27 -0.76 16.11
N LEU A 264 -12.02 -1.58 17.13
CA LEU A 264 -11.25 -1.19 18.30
C LEU A 264 -9.80 -0.88 17.93
N SER A 265 -9.16 -1.67 17.06
CA SER A 265 -7.79 -1.41 16.62
C SER A 265 -7.68 -0.06 15.91
N MET A 266 -8.64 0.29 15.05
CA MET A 266 -8.69 1.61 14.39
C MET A 266 -8.85 2.77 15.38
N LEU A 267 -9.66 2.60 16.42
CA LEU A 267 -9.80 3.61 17.46
C LEU A 267 -8.52 3.78 18.30
N LEU A 268 -7.84 2.67 18.61
CA LEU A 268 -6.63 2.68 19.45
C LEU A 268 -5.42 3.32 18.75
N ILE A 269 -5.34 3.32 17.42
CA ILE A 269 -4.21 3.96 16.71
C ILE A 269 -4.31 5.49 16.66
N ILE A 270 -5.50 6.08 16.76
CA ILE A 270 -5.70 7.53 16.64
C ILE A 270 -4.84 8.31 17.63
N PRO A 271 -4.90 8.04 18.95
CA PRO A 271 -4.07 8.77 19.91
C PRO A 271 -2.57 8.55 19.70
N ALA A 272 -2.15 7.35 19.24
CA ALA A 272 -0.75 7.06 18.96
C ALA A 272 -0.21 7.88 17.77
N ILE A 273 -1.00 8.01 16.70
CA ILE A 273 -0.64 8.85 15.53
C ILE A 273 -0.56 10.32 15.94
N ILE A 274 -1.57 10.82 16.66
CA ILE A 274 -1.58 12.22 17.14
C ILE A 274 -0.37 12.51 18.03
N TYR A 275 -0.04 11.59 18.94
CA TYR A 275 1.13 11.71 19.80
C TYR A 275 2.43 11.72 19.00
N ALA A 276 2.59 10.80 18.03
CA ALA A 276 3.76 10.70 17.19
C ALA A 276 4.03 11.98 16.40
N GLU A 277 2.98 12.59 15.84
CA GLU A 277 3.07 13.82 15.04
C GLU A 277 3.29 15.05 15.90
N LYS A 278 2.40 15.29 16.90
CA LYS A 278 2.48 16.50 17.74
C LYS A 278 3.77 16.61 18.55
N LYS A 279 4.35 15.49 18.98
CA LYS A 279 5.57 15.45 19.79
C LYS A 279 6.82 15.16 18.97
N ALA A 280 6.74 15.06 17.64
CA ALA A 280 7.83 14.64 16.74
C ALA A 280 8.49 13.32 17.17
N LYS A 281 7.71 12.39 17.73
CA LYS A 281 8.17 11.09 18.27
C LYS A 281 7.87 9.92 17.34
N LEU A 282 8.03 10.12 16.01
CA LEU A 282 7.74 9.09 15.01
C LEU A 282 8.57 7.82 15.22
N LYS A 283 9.89 7.93 15.44
CA LYS A 283 10.75 6.76 15.62
C LYS A 283 10.40 5.92 16.87
N PRO A 284 10.27 6.47 18.08
CA PRO A 284 9.90 5.65 19.24
C PRO A 284 8.52 5.01 19.08
N VAL A 285 7.53 5.71 18.54
CA VAL A 285 6.19 5.13 18.29
C VAL A 285 6.27 4.00 17.26
N PHE A 286 7.07 4.17 16.20
CA PHE A 286 7.31 3.13 15.20
C PHE A 286 7.96 1.87 15.80
N ILE A 287 9.01 2.02 16.62
CA ILE A 287 9.67 0.90 17.31
C ILE A 287 8.69 0.20 18.25
N SER A 288 7.91 0.96 19.03
CA SER A 288 6.89 0.40 19.92
C SER A 288 5.82 -0.38 19.17
N ALA A 289 5.43 0.09 17.98
CA ALA A 289 4.47 -0.61 17.12
C ALA A 289 5.04 -1.93 16.59
N VAL A 290 6.31 -1.98 16.16
CA VAL A 290 6.97 -3.24 15.75
C VAL A 290 7.07 -4.21 16.92
N ALA A 291 7.43 -3.74 18.12
CA ALA A 291 7.46 -4.57 19.32
C ALA A 291 6.06 -5.10 19.68
N LEU A 292 5.03 -4.25 19.58
CA LEU A 292 3.64 -4.64 19.83
C LEU A 292 3.15 -5.68 18.81
N LEU A 293 3.55 -5.55 17.53
CA LEU A 293 3.25 -6.55 16.51
C LEU A 293 3.88 -7.92 16.84
N LEU A 294 5.14 -7.91 17.30
CA LEU A 294 5.82 -9.13 17.74
C LEU A 294 5.12 -9.76 18.96
N ILE A 295 4.67 -8.95 19.92
CA ILE A 295 3.91 -9.42 21.09
C ILE A 295 2.58 -10.02 20.62
N GLY A 296 1.83 -9.35 19.74
CA GLY A 296 0.58 -9.88 19.18
C GLY A 296 0.77 -11.21 18.48
N GLN A 297 1.83 -11.31 17.65
CA GLN A 297 2.19 -12.55 16.96
C GLN A 297 2.56 -13.69 17.92
N ALA A 298 3.35 -13.41 18.96
CA ALA A 298 3.70 -14.39 19.98
C ALA A 298 2.47 -14.82 20.80
N SER A 299 1.60 -13.87 21.14
CA SER A 299 0.36 -14.16 21.86
C SER A 299 -0.56 -15.08 21.05
N LEU A 300 -0.68 -14.92 19.73
CA LEU A 300 -1.45 -15.82 18.87
C LEU A 300 -0.95 -17.26 18.94
N ALA A 301 0.36 -17.46 19.01
CA ALA A 301 0.95 -18.80 19.18
C ALA A 301 0.60 -19.47 20.53
N MET A 302 0.34 -18.65 21.56
CA MET A 302 0.10 -19.13 22.93
C MET A 302 -1.37 -19.25 23.30
N THR A 303 -2.27 -18.63 22.55
CA THR A 303 -3.69 -18.50 22.91
C THR A 303 -4.64 -19.20 21.94
N SER A 304 -4.10 -20.10 21.10
CA SER A 304 -4.87 -20.83 20.08
C SER A 304 -6.10 -21.58 20.62
N ASP A 305 -6.08 -22.00 21.87
CA ASP A 305 -7.15 -22.79 22.49
C ASP A 305 -8.25 -21.92 23.15
N SER A 306 -8.10 -20.59 23.11
CA SER A 306 -9.01 -19.65 23.75
C SER A 306 -9.54 -18.61 22.77
N ILE A 307 -10.85 -18.56 22.58
CA ILE A 307 -11.51 -17.55 21.74
C ILE A 307 -11.14 -16.11 22.18
N TRP A 308 -11.26 -15.84 23.47
CA TRP A 308 -10.95 -14.52 24.03
C TRP A 308 -9.46 -14.20 23.99
N GLY A 309 -8.61 -15.23 24.19
CA GLY A 309 -7.16 -15.12 24.03
C GLY A 309 -6.79 -14.77 22.59
N THR A 310 -7.34 -15.51 21.62
CA THR A 310 -7.14 -15.23 20.19
C THR A 310 -7.67 -13.84 19.79
N ALA A 311 -8.87 -13.44 20.26
CA ALA A 311 -9.41 -12.12 19.99
C ALA A 311 -8.54 -10.99 20.57
N ALA A 312 -8.05 -11.13 21.79
CA ALA A 312 -7.13 -10.17 22.40
C ALA A 312 -5.78 -10.10 21.66
N ALA A 313 -5.21 -11.24 21.28
CA ALA A 313 -3.99 -11.30 20.49
C ALA A 313 -4.17 -10.66 19.09
N LEU A 314 -5.30 -10.90 18.43
CA LEU A 314 -5.66 -10.24 17.17
C LEU A 314 -5.83 -8.72 17.33
N LEU A 315 -6.41 -8.27 18.44
CA LEU A 315 -6.55 -6.84 18.74
C LEU A 315 -5.17 -6.17 18.86
N ILE A 316 -4.25 -6.80 19.58
CA ILE A 316 -2.87 -6.31 19.71
C ILE A 316 -2.20 -6.29 18.32
N PHE A 317 -2.32 -7.39 17.59
CA PHE A 317 -1.75 -7.53 16.24
C PHE A 317 -2.27 -6.44 15.28
N PHE A 318 -3.60 -6.30 15.14
CA PHE A 318 -4.17 -5.33 14.20
C PHE A 318 -4.00 -3.88 14.63
N THR A 319 -3.91 -3.59 15.93
CA THR A 319 -3.55 -2.25 16.41
C THR A 319 -2.13 -1.88 15.95
N ALA A 320 -1.17 -2.79 16.16
CA ALA A 320 0.19 -2.58 15.70
C ALA A 320 0.28 -2.53 14.16
N PHE A 321 -0.39 -3.47 13.47
CA PHE A 321 -0.44 -3.54 12.01
C PHE A 321 -0.95 -2.23 11.39
N ASN A 322 -2.11 -1.75 11.82
CA ASN A 322 -2.72 -0.54 11.29
C ASN A 322 -1.86 0.71 11.55
N LEU A 323 -1.22 0.79 12.73
CA LEU A 323 -0.30 1.89 13.06
C LEU A 323 0.95 1.87 12.16
N LEU A 324 1.51 0.69 11.88
CA LEU A 324 2.67 0.52 11.00
C LEU A 324 2.29 0.78 9.54
N GLU A 325 1.14 0.27 9.08
CA GLU A 325 0.63 0.50 7.73
C GLU A 325 0.40 1.99 7.43
N ALA A 326 -0.08 2.75 8.41
CA ALA A 326 -0.23 4.20 8.30
C ALA A 326 1.12 4.95 8.35
N SER A 327 2.08 4.45 9.12
CA SER A 327 3.36 5.12 9.37
C SER A 327 4.39 4.90 8.27
N LEU A 328 4.47 3.70 7.71
CA LEU A 328 5.50 3.30 6.73
C LEU A 328 5.48 4.17 5.45
N PRO A 329 4.34 4.42 4.78
CA PRO A 329 4.32 5.28 3.59
C PRO A 329 4.77 6.73 3.89
N SER A 330 4.40 7.24 5.08
CA SER A 330 4.85 8.56 5.54
C SER A 330 6.36 8.60 5.72
N LEU A 331 6.96 7.57 6.32
CA LEU A 331 8.40 7.46 6.51
C LEU A 331 9.15 7.35 5.18
N ILE A 332 8.67 6.50 4.26
CA ILE A 332 9.24 6.41 2.89
C ILE A 332 9.25 7.78 2.22
N SER A 333 8.12 8.49 2.24
CA SER A 333 7.99 9.80 1.62
C SER A 333 8.95 10.85 2.22
N LYS A 334 9.22 10.77 3.53
CA LYS A 334 10.15 11.69 4.22
C LYS A 334 11.62 11.36 3.98
N ILE A 335 11.96 10.07 3.87
CA ILE A 335 13.36 9.62 3.73
C ILE A 335 13.78 9.57 2.26
N ALA A 336 12.88 9.26 1.33
CA ALA A 336 13.20 9.20 -0.09
C ALA A 336 13.82 10.53 -0.58
N PRO A 337 14.88 10.47 -1.39
CA PRO A 337 15.43 11.67 -2.04
C PRO A 337 14.33 12.39 -2.84
N VAL A 338 14.39 13.72 -2.92
CA VAL A 338 13.35 14.55 -3.58
C VAL A 338 13.30 14.11 -5.03
N GLY A 339 13.86 13.89 -5.91
CA GLY A 339 13.67 13.42 -7.30
C GLY A 339 13.52 11.91 -7.47
N ALA A 340 13.46 11.13 -6.38
CA ALA A 340 13.38 9.67 -6.42
C ALA A 340 12.20 9.10 -5.62
N LYS A 341 11.27 9.96 -5.20
CA LYS A 341 10.15 9.57 -4.34
C LYS A 341 9.23 8.54 -5.00
N GLY A 342 8.86 8.74 -6.26
CA GLY A 342 8.05 7.79 -7.02
C GLY A 342 8.73 6.43 -7.15
N THR A 343 10.06 6.40 -7.42
CA THR A 343 10.85 5.16 -7.46
C THR A 343 10.88 4.47 -6.09
N ALA A 344 11.07 5.23 -5.01
CA ALA A 344 11.09 4.68 -3.65
C ALA A 344 9.74 4.05 -3.27
N ILE A 345 8.62 4.70 -3.61
CA ILE A 345 7.27 4.18 -3.41
C ILE A 345 7.03 2.94 -4.29
N GLY A 346 7.50 2.93 -5.52
CA GLY A 346 7.40 1.76 -6.42
C GLY A 346 8.12 0.54 -5.86
N VAL A 347 9.37 0.69 -5.42
CA VAL A 347 10.16 -0.38 -4.77
C VAL A 347 9.50 -0.84 -3.48
N TYR A 348 9.03 0.09 -2.65
CA TYR A 348 8.29 -0.20 -1.42
C TYR A 348 7.05 -1.06 -1.69
N SER A 349 6.21 -0.67 -2.66
CA SER A 349 4.99 -1.42 -3.00
C SER A 349 5.31 -2.80 -3.61
N SER A 350 6.33 -2.91 -4.47
CA SER A 350 6.78 -4.21 -4.98
C SER A 350 7.24 -5.12 -3.84
N THR A 351 7.97 -4.56 -2.87
CA THR A 351 8.46 -5.30 -1.70
C THR A 351 7.31 -5.72 -0.77
N GLN A 352 6.28 -4.89 -0.62
CA GLN A 352 5.03 -5.19 0.08
C GLN A 352 4.35 -6.45 -0.48
N PHE A 353 4.12 -6.48 -1.79
CA PHE A 353 3.48 -7.61 -2.45
C PHE A 353 4.36 -8.87 -2.48
N LEU A 354 5.70 -8.69 -2.56
CA LEU A 354 6.64 -9.81 -2.43
C LEU A 354 6.55 -10.42 -1.03
N GLY A 355 6.46 -9.58 0.02
CA GLY A 355 6.24 -10.03 1.39
C GLY A 355 4.95 -10.84 1.52
N ALA A 356 3.86 -10.37 0.93
CA ALA A 356 2.59 -11.08 0.92
C ALA A 356 2.70 -12.47 0.28
N PHE A 357 3.40 -12.59 -0.86
CA PHE A 357 3.64 -13.88 -1.50
C PHE A 357 4.50 -14.81 -0.64
N ILE A 358 5.65 -14.34 -0.19
CA ILE A 358 6.61 -15.14 0.60
C ILE A 358 5.98 -15.59 1.92
N GLY A 359 5.25 -14.70 2.61
CA GLY A 359 4.56 -15.03 3.85
C GLY A 359 3.51 -16.13 3.68
N ALA A 360 2.70 -16.04 2.62
CA ALA A 360 1.71 -17.06 2.30
C ALA A 360 2.35 -18.39 1.85
N ALA A 361 3.30 -18.35 0.94
CA ALA A 361 3.90 -19.57 0.36
C ALA A 361 4.77 -20.31 1.38
N ILE A 362 5.70 -19.61 2.07
CA ILE A 362 6.55 -20.21 3.11
C ILE A 362 5.71 -20.55 4.34
N GLY A 363 4.76 -19.67 4.73
CA GLY A 363 3.84 -19.95 5.82
C GLY A 363 3.03 -21.24 5.58
N GLY A 364 2.49 -21.40 4.36
CA GLY A 364 1.77 -22.62 3.97
C GLY A 364 2.65 -23.86 3.98
N TYR A 365 3.90 -23.77 3.50
CA TYR A 365 4.87 -24.86 3.56
C TYR A 365 5.19 -25.26 5.02
N LEU A 366 5.50 -24.27 5.85
CA LEU A 366 5.83 -24.54 7.26
C LEU A 366 4.63 -25.11 8.03
N PHE A 367 3.43 -24.57 7.76
CA PHE A 367 2.22 -25.08 8.39
C PHE A 367 1.93 -26.53 7.96
N GLN A 368 2.12 -26.86 6.67
CA GLN A 368 1.90 -28.20 6.12
C GLN A 368 2.79 -29.26 6.76
N TYR A 369 4.09 -28.96 6.90
CA TYR A 369 5.08 -29.98 7.29
C TYR A 369 5.51 -29.91 8.76
N TYR A 370 5.36 -28.75 9.42
CA TYR A 370 5.86 -28.52 10.78
C TYR A 370 4.81 -27.93 11.73
N GLY A 371 3.58 -27.66 11.22
CA GLY A 371 2.49 -27.16 12.03
C GLY A 371 2.53 -25.65 12.32
N ALA A 372 1.52 -25.17 13.07
CA ALA A 372 1.31 -23.76 13.34
C ALA A 372 2.48 -23.08 14.06
N TYR A 373 3.14 -23.77 14.98
CA TYR A 373 4.27 -23.20 15.72
C TYR A 373 5.46 -22.83 14.82
N ALA A 374 5.75 -23.63 13.78
CA ALA A 374 6.81 -23.30 12.83
C ALA A 374 6.48 -22.05 11.99
N LEU A 375 5.22 -21.90 11.60
CA LEU A 375 4.75 -20.68 10.93
C LEU A 375 4.86 -19.46 11.85
N TYR A 376 4.42 -19.58 13.11
CA TYR A 376 4.55 -18.49 14.09
C TYR A 376 6.01 -18.14 14.38
N ALA A 377 6.90 -19.13 14.48
CA ALA A 377 8.34 -18.93 14.66
C ALA A 377 8.97 -18.18 13.47
N PHE A 378 8.60 -18.55 12.25
CA PHE A 378 9.02 -17.84 11.03
C PHE A 378 8.60 -16.36 11.06
N CYS A 379 7.33 -16.10 11.35
CA CYS A 379 6.83 -14.72 11.48
C CYS A 379 7.55 -13.98 12.61
N GLY A 380 7.74 -14.61 13.75
CA GLY A 380 8.47 -14.05 14.89
C GLY A 380 9.90 -13.68 14.53
N LEU A 381 10.62 -14.54 13.78
CA LEU A 381 11.97 -14.25 13.29
C LEU A 381 12.00 -13.01 12.39
N LEU A 382 11.07 -12.91 11.42
CA LEU A 382 10.96 -11.73 10.57
C LEU A 382 10.76 -10.45 11.40
N LEU A 383 9.89 -10.50 12.40
CA LEU A 383 9.58 -9.35 13.26
C LEU A 383 10.74 -8.99 14.21
N VAL A 384 11.49 -9.96 14.73
CA VAL A 384 12.69 -9.71 15.53
C VAL A 384 13.76 -9.00 14.70
N VAL A 385 14.03 -9.50 13.48
CA VAL A 385 14.97 -8.83 12.57
C VAL A 385 14.49 -7.41 12.26
N TRP A 386 13.18 -7.23 12.01
CA TRP A 386 12.63 -5.90 11.79
C TRP A 386 12.80 -4.98 12.99
N LEU A 387 12.56 -5.48 14.21
CA LEU A 387 12.72 -4.71 15.44
C LEU A 387 14.18 -4.21 15.59
N ILE A 388 15.16 -5.06 15.32
CA ILE A 388 16.57 -4.69 15.35
C ILE A 388 16.87 -3.60 14.30
N LEU A 389 16.37 -3.76 13.07
CA LEU A 389 16.51 -2.77 12.01
C LEU A 389 15.84 -1.44 12.35
N ALA A 390 14.66 -1.47 12.98
CA ALA A 390 13.94 -0.28 13.41
C ALA A 390 14.67 0.46 14.54
N MET A 391 15.24 -0.26 15.51
CA MET A 391 16.02 0.34 16.60
C MET A 391 17.27 1.08 16.07
N THR A 392 17.93 0.52 15.07
CA THR A 392 19.13 1.09 14.44
C THR A 392 18.85 2.13 13.34
N MET A 393 17.57 2.38 13.01
CA MET A 393 17.14 3.38 12.03
C MET A 393 17.46 4.80 12.54
N GLN A 394 17.86 5.69 11.64
CA GLN A 394 17.96 7.11 11.97
C GLN A 394 16.57 7.72 12.16
N ALA A 395 16.45 8.64 13.12
CA ALA A 395 15.19 9.36 13.29
C ALA A 395 14.92 10.21 12.01
N PRO A 396 13.72 10.08 11.39
CA PRO A 396 13.41 10.93 10.26
C PRO A 396 13.41 12.39 10.69
N ALA A 397 13.99 13.25 9.87
CA ALA A 397 13.93 14.68 10.11
C ALA A 397 12.48 15.18 10.13
N ALA A 398 12.19 16.20 10.92
CA ALA A 398 10.87 16.84 10.98
C ALA A 398 10.69 17.78 9.78
N VAL A 399 10.71 17.21 8.58
CA VAL A 399 10.60 17.94 7.32
C VAL A 399 9.26 17.71 6.63
N ARG A 400 8.88 18.70 5.82
CA ARG A 400 7.78 18.59 4.84
C ARG A 400 8.31 18.85 3.43
N SER A 401 7.69 18.20 2.45
CA SER A 401 7.97 18.51 1.04
C SER A 401 7.08 19.67 0.59
N LYS A 402 7.69 20.66 -0.06
CA LYS A 402 7.01 21.74 -0.77
C LYS A 402 7.40 21.70 -2.24
N MET A 403 6.46 22.07 -3.09
CA MET A 403 6.67 22.19 -4.53
C MET A 403 6.33 23.62 -4.95
N TYR A 404 7.16 24.17 -5.82
CA TYR A 404 6.97 25.51 -6.39
C TYR A 404 7.13 25.41 -7.90
N GLN A 405 6.26 26.09 -8.63
CA GLN A 405 6.44 26.24 -10.07
C GLN A 405 7.60 27.16 -10.39
N VAL A 406 8.42 26.81 -11.37
CA VAL A 406 9.53 27.61 -11.85
C VAL A 406 9.32 27.96 -13.33
N GLN A 407 9.95 29.05 -13.75
CA GLN A 407 9.98 29.42 -15.15
C GLN A 407 10.78 28.42 -15.97
N GLU A 408 10.60 28.45 -17.29
CA GLU A 408 11.40 27.66 -18.22
C GLU A 408 12.86 28.06 -18.11
N MET A 409 13.72 27.09 -17.88
CA MET A 409 15.17 27.30 -17.71
C MET A 409 15.92 26.12 -18.29
N ASP A 410 17.21 26.32 -18.53
CA ASP A 410 18.09 25.24 -18.96
C ASP A 410 18.56 24.35 -17.80
N THR A 411 19.28 23.27 -18.15
CA THR A 411 19.75 22.29 -17.15
C THR A 411 20.83 22.89 -16.22
N GLU A 412 21.64 23.84 -16.67
CA GLU A 412 22.66 24.44 -15.81
C GLU A 412 22.05 25.50 -14.87
N GLU A 413 21.11 26.29 -15.36
CA GLU A 413 20.31 27.21 -14.56
C GLU A 413 19.55 26.47 -13.45
N SER A 414 18.94 25.32 -13.78
CA SER A 414 18.21 24.51 -12.81
C SER A 414 19.11 23.94 -11.71
N LYS A 415 20.35 23.55 -12.03
CA LYS A 415 21.35 23.12 -11.05
C LYS A 415 21.84 24.26 -10.16
N MET A 416 22.03 25.46 -10.72
CA MET A 416 22.39 26.65 -9.95
C MET A 416 21.28 27.01 -8.97
N LEU A 417 20.06 27.14 -9.46
CA LEU A 417 18.89 27.43 -8.61
C LEU A 417 18.66 26.37 -7.53
N SER A 418 18.88 25.08 -7.84
CA SER A 418 18.84 24.01 -6.83
C SER A 418 19.83 24.22 -5.69
N ARG A 419 21.05 24.68 -6.00
CA ARG A 419 22.09 24.98 -5.00
C ARG A 419 21.75 26.21 -4.16
N GLU A 420 21.25 27.25 -4.78
CA GLU A 420 20.86 28.48 -4.10
C GLU A 420 19.68 28.22 -3.16
N LEU A 421 18.66 27.49 -3.60
CA LEU A 421 17.54 27.10 -2.76
C LEU A 421 17.97 26.20 -1.61
N ALA A 422 18.91 25.27 -1.83
CA ALA A 422 19.45 24.40 -0.77
C ALA A 422 20.30 25.14 0.26
N ALA A 423 20.80 26.33 -0.06
CA ALA A 423 21.59 27.17 0.87
C ALA A 423 20.69 28.01 1.81
N LEU A 424 19.38 28.08 1.57
CA LEU A 424 18.45 28.84 2.42
C LEU A 424 18.23 28.16 3.78
N THR A 425 18.03 28.98 4.80
CA THR A 425 17.77 28.48 6.17
C THR A 425 16.53 27.60 6.23
N GLY A 426 16.68 26.41 6.83
CA GLY A 426 15.58 25.45 6.99
C GLY A 426 15.23 24.66 5.72
N VAL A 427 16.03 24.76 4.65
CA VAL A 427 15.93 23.90 3.47
C VAL A 427 16.98 22.78 3.58
N HIS A 428 16.53 21.54 3.68
CA HIS A 428 17.40 20.35 3.80
C HIS A 428 17.82 19.78 2.45
N GLU A 429 16.95 19.87 1.46
CA GLU A 429 17.17 19.36 0.12
C GLU A 429 16.34 20.18 -0.87
N ALA A 430 16.94 20.58 -1.97
CA ALA A 430 16.26 21.26 -3.07
C ALA A 430 16.69 20.63 -4.40
N LEU A 431 15.70 20.41 -5.26
CA LEU A 431 15.91 19.90 -6.61
C LEU A 431 14.98 20.65 -7.57
N VAL A 432 15.56 21.30 -8.55
CA VAL A 432 14.82 21.96 -9.64
C VAL A 432 14.90 21.07 -10.87
N LEU A 433 13.76 20.69 -11.38
CA LEU A 433 13.62 19.89 -12.59
C LEU A 433 13.12 20.77 -13.74
N ALA A 434 14.04 21.16 -14.61
CA ALA A 434 13.72 22.02 -15.78
C ALA A 434 12.60 21.41 -16.66
N ASN A 435 12.65 20.08 -16.86
CA ASN A 435 11.66 19.35 -17.68
C ASN A 435 10.24 19.37 -17.09
N GLU A 436 10.13 19.37 -15.76
CA GLU A 436 8.87 19.41 -15.03
C GLU A 436 8.44 20.85 -14.72
N ARG A 437 9.35 21.82 -14.83
CA ARG A 437 9.20 23.22 -14.40
C ARG A 437 8.80 23.35 -12.94
N VAL A 438 9.37 22.50 -12.08
CA VAL A 438 9.06 22.42 -10.65
C VAL A 438 10.32 22.40 -9.82
N ALA A 439 10.32 23.16 -8.73
CA ALA A 439 11.28 23.07 -7.65
C ALA A 439 10.70 22.26 -6.50
N TYR A 440 11.31 21.15 -6.20
CA TYR A 440 11.00 20.29 -5.04
C TYR A 440 11.91 20.63 -3.89
N LEU A 441 11.35 20.96 -2.73
CA LEU A 441 12.10 21.29 -1.53
C LEU A 441 11.68 20.40 -0.36
N LYS A 442 12.65 19.94 0.44
CA LYS A 442 12.42 19.44 1.79
C LYS A 442 12.77 20.55 2.77
N VAL A 443 11.77 21.01 3.51
CA VAL A 443 11.91 22.14 4.44
C VAL A 443 11.49 21.75 5.84
N ASP A 444 12.04 22.42 6.84
CA ASP A 444 11.69 22.23 8.25
C ASP A 444 10.19 22.47 8.49
N MET A 445 9.58 21.65 9.35
CA MET A 445 8.18 21.81 9.72
C MET A 445 7.92 23.08 10.53
N ASN A 446 8.90 23.53 11.32
CA ASN A 446 8.76 24.61 12.29
C ASN A 446 9.22 25.98 11.76
N GLY A 447 9.63 26.05 10.53
CA GLY A 447 10.03 27.30 9.88
C GLY A 447 11.21 27.11 8.92
N PHE A 448 11.13 27.79 7.81
CA PHE A 448 12.18 27.90 6.80
C PHE A 448 12.05 29.29 6.15
N ASP A 449 13.07 29.72 5.46
CA ASP A 449 13.08 31.01 4.76
C ASP A 449 12.20 30.95 3.49
N GLU A 450 10.87 31.08 3.68
CA GLU A 450 9.89 31.07 2.60
C GLU A 450 10.00 32.31 1.71
N GLU A 451 10.32 33.48 2.29
CA GLU A 451 10.52 34.72 1.55
C GLU A 451 11.74 34.61 0.62
N GLY A 452 12.83 34.06 1.12
CA GLY A 452 14.02 33.79 0.31
C GLY A 452 13.74 32.82 -0.84
N VAL A 453 12.93 31.78 -0.61
CA VAL A 453 12.50 30.84 -1.66
C VAL A 453 11.71 31.58 -2.73
N VAL A 454 10.66 32.35 -2.35
CA VAL A 454 9.80 33.08 -3.30
C VAL A 454 10.61 34.08 -4.10
N LYS A 455 11.55 34.79 -3.47
CA LYS A 455 12.44 35.76 -4.12
C LYS A 455 13.35 35.11 -5.16
N LEU A 456 13.96 33.96 -4.84
CA LEU A 456 14.79 33.22 -5.78
C LEU A 456 14.00 32.65 -6.96
N LEU A 457 12.73 32.35 -6.76
CA LEU A 457 11.83 31.86 -7.81
C LEU A 457 11.23 32.96 -8.67
N GLY A 458 11.62 34.24 -8.45
CA GLY A 458 11.16 35.39 -9.24
C GLY A 458 9.74 35.88 -8.90
N GLY A 459 9.21 35.49 -7.71
CA GLY A 459 7.96 36.04 -7.17
C GLY A 459 8.21 37.38 -6.48
N GLU A 460 7.37 38.37 -6.72
CA GLU A 460 7.28 39.56 -5.86
C GLU A 460 6.57 39.16 -4.56
N THR A 461 7.15 39.60 -3.42
CA THR A 461 6.58 39.42 -2.05
C THR A 461 5.26 40.16 -1.88
#